data_06388c7066c7aca954dadf0417629f37
#
_entry.id   06388c7066c7aca954dadf0417629f37
#
_cell.length_a   1.000
_cell.length_b   1.000
_cell.length_c   1.000
_cell.angle_alpha   90.00
_cell.angle_beta   90.00
_cell.angle_gamma   90.00
#
_symmetry.space_group_name_H-M   'P 1'
#
loop_
_entity.id
_entity.type
_entity.pdbx_description
1 polymer ?
#
loop_
_entity_poly.entity_id
_entity_poly.type
_entity_poly.pdbx_seq_one_letter_code
_entity_poly.pdbx_strand_id
1 'polypeptide(L)'
;GGKALVAGDITMTGRQLTPMGDMDFEQLIDVYKEQIRVLDQAGVDLLVVETMMSLQETRAALIAAKEVSSLPVIASLTFESDNKTLFGTDPMTAMLVLQALGADVVGTNCSTGPDQMCGVVRQMKQVAKIPVLAKPNAGLPKLDSEGRTVYEMDAETFGREMCLLVEAGATFLGGCCGTTVKHILSLIHISEPTRRVV
;
A
#
# COMPACT_ATOMS: atom_id res chain seq x y z
N GLY A 1 -8.09 -1.83 25.86
CA GLY A 1 -8.07 -1.75 24.41
C GLY A 1 -6.96 -0.84 23.96
N GLY A 2 -6.09 -1.33 23.07
CA GLY A 2 -5.08 -0.51 22.43
C GLY A 2 -5.75 0.60 21.61
N LYS A 3 -5.14 1.78 21.56
CA LYS A 3 -5.58 2.83 20.65
C LYS A 3 -5.15 2.45 19.24
N ALA A 4 -6.06 2.52 18.29
CA ALA A 4 -5.71 2.48 16.88
C ALA A 4 -4.96 3.79 16.51
N LEU A 5 -3.97 3.70 15.64
CA LEU A 5 -3.32 4.86 15.05
C LEU A 5 -4.18 5.40 13.90
N VAL A 6 -4.16 6.71 13.71
CA VAL A 6 -4.83 7.40 12.61
C VAL A 6 -3.80 7.69 11.53
N ALA A 7 -4.05 7.19 10.33
CA ALA A 7 -3.20 7.44 9.17
C ALA A 7 -3.78 8.57 8.30
N GLY A 8 -2.95 9.54 7.93
CA GLY A 8 -3.26 10.51 6.88
C GLY A 8 -3.07 9.84 5.52
N ASP A 9 -4.15 9.69 4.77
CA ASP A 9 -4.15 9.00 3.48
C ASP A 9 -3.88 9.95 2.32
N ILE A 10 -2.96 9.56 1.44
CA ILE A 10 -2.47 10.31 0.29
C ILE A 10 -2.43 9.37 -0.90
N THR A 11 -2.95 9.79 -2.03
CA THR A 11 -2.91 9.02 -3.25
C THR A 11 -2.50 9.90 -4.44
N MET A 12 -2.48 9.32 -5.63
CA MET A 12 -2.08 10.05 -6.84
C MET A 12 -3.04 11.20 -7.19
N THR A 13 -2.48 12.24 -7.79
CA THR A 13 -3.23 13.46 -8.18
C THR A 13 -4.09 13.28 -9.43
N GLY A 14 -3.83 12.21 -10.19
CA GLY A 14 -4.45 12.01 -11.50
C GLY A 14 -3.81 12.86 -12.62
N ARG A 15 -2.79 13.69 -12.31
CA ARG A 15 -2.02 14.46 -13.30
C ARG A 15 -0.81 13.66 -13.77
N GLN A 16 -0.41 13.88 -15.00
CA GLN A 16 0.79 13.26 -15.54
C GLN A 16 1.94 14.25 -15.58
N LEU A 17 3.14 13.73 -15.26
CA LEU A 17 4.37 14.50 -15.29
C LEU A 17 4.83 14.74 -16.73
N THR A 18 5.51 15.85 -16.96
CA THR A 18 6.18 16.14 -18.22
C THR A 18 7.21 15.04 -18.55
N PRO A 19 7.37 14.63 -19.82
CA PRO A 19 6.75 15.20 -21.03
C PRO A 19 5.39 14.59 -21.42
N MET A 20 4.86 13.60 -20.68
CA MET A 20 3.61 12.93 -20.98
C MET A 20 2.38 13.75 -20.59
N GLY A 21 2.54 14.65 -19.63
CA GLY A 21 1.54 15.60 -19.16
C GLY A 21 2.12 17.00 -19.02
N ASP A 22 1.44 17.82 -18.24
CA ASP A 22 1.74 19.24 -18.04
C ASP A 22 2.22 19.59 -16.61
N MET A 23 2.41 18.59 -15.74
CA MET A 23 2.85 18.80 -14.36
C MET A 23 4.37 18.66 -14.25
N ASP A 24 5.04 19.65 -13.72
CA ASP A 24 6.46 19.55 -13.37
C ASP A 24 6.65 18.81 -12.05
N PHE A 25 7.78 18.13 -11.91
CA PHE A 25 8.07 17.31 -10.73
C PHE A 25 8.10 18.15 -9.42
N GLU A 26 8.69 19.33 -9.48
CA GLU A 26 8.76 20.25 -8.33
C GLU A 26 7.37 20.79 -7.95
N GLN A 27 6.54 21.10 -8.94
CA GLN A 27 5.16 21.51 -8.71
C GLN A 27 4.35 20.39 -8.03
N LEU A 28 4.59 19.14 -8.44
CA LEU A 28 3.93 17.99 -7.82
C LEU A 28 4.33 17.81 -6.35
N ILE A 29 5.61 18.01 -6.04
CA ILE A 29 6.10 18.02 -4.65
C ILE A 29 5.37 19.10 -3.82
N ASP A 30 5.21 20.31 -4.37
CA ASP A 30 4.53 21.39 -3.66
C ASP A 30 3.04 21.09 -3.41
N VAL A 31 2.35 20.47 -4.35
CA VAL A 31 0.96 19.98 -4.17
C VAL A 31 0.86 19.00 -3.00
N TYR A 32 1.77 18.02 -2.94
CA TYR A 32 1.80 17.07 -1.83
C TYR A 32 2.15 17.73 -0.49
N LYS A 33 3.08 18.70 -0.46
CA LYS A 33 3.40 19.46 0.76
C LYS A 33 2.18 20.17 1.34
N GLU A 34 1.34 20.74 0.50
CA GLU A 34 0.10 21.41 0.96
C GLU A 34 -0.80 20.42 1.69
N GLN A 35 -1.11 19.28 1.08
CA GLN A 35 -1.94 18.25 1.69
C GLN A 35 -1.32 17.70 2.98
N ILE A 36 -0.02 17.38 2.97
CA ILE A 36 0.68 16.79 4.10
C ILE A 36 0.69 17.73 5.31
N ARG A 37 0.90 19.03 5.12
CA ARG A 37 0.84 20.00 6.20
C ARG A 37 -0.53 20.03 6.88
N VAL A 38 -1.61 19.90 6.11
CA VAL A 38 -2.97 19.86 6.66
C VAL A 38 -3.19 18.59 7.47
N LEU A 39 -2.73 17.44 6.99
CA LEU A 39 -2.83 16.16 7.70
C LEU A 39 -2.02 16.17 8.99
N ASP A 40 -0.78 16.65 8.96
CA ASP A 40 0.10 16.74 10.12
C ASP A 40 -0.51 17.68 11.19
N GLN A 41 -1.01 18.85 10.79
CA GLN A 41 -1.70 19.79 11.69
C GLN A 41 -3.00 19.21 12.27
N ALA A 42 -3.66 18.32 11.55
CA ALA A 42 -4.84 17.59 12.04
C ALA A 42 -4.50 16.55 13.11
N GLY A 43 -3.21 16.24 13.32
CA GLY A 43 -2.73 15.35 14.37
C GLY A 43 -2.85 13.87 14.03
N VAL A 44 -2.65 13.49 12.75
CA VAL A 44 -2.53 12.08 12.38
C VAL A 44 -1.25 11.47 12.97
N ASP A 45 -1.24 10.16 13.19
CA ASP A 45 -0.09 9.47 13.79
C ASP A 45 0.97 9.05 12.76
N LEU A 46 0.58 8.91 11.48
CA LEU A 46 1.45 8.53 10.37
C LEU A 46 0.84 8.96 9.03
N LEU A 47 1.65 8.92 7.98
CA LEU A 47 1.22 9.16 6.60
C LEU A 47 1.23 7.85 5.80
N VAL A 48 0.22 7.65 4.96
CA VAL A 48 0.15 6.53 4.02
C VAL A 48 -0.01 7.07 2.61
N VAL A 49 1.01 6.89 1.80
CA VAL A 49 0.99 7.17 0.36
C VAL A 49 0.64 5.87 -0.34
N GLU A 50 -0.59 5.70 -0.84
CA GLU A 50 -1.05 4.40 -1.33
C GLU A 50 -1.78 4.45 -2.68
N THR A 51 -1.92 3.28 -3.29
CA THR A 51 -2.56 3.07 -4.60
C THR A 51 -1.83 3.83 -5.72
N MET A 52 -0.52 3.97 -5.56
CA MET A 52 0.31 4.71 -6.50
C MET A 52 0.65 3.85 -7.72
N MET A 53 0.42 4.36 -8.91
CA MET A 53 0.71 3.66 -10.17
C MET A 53 2.03 4.10 -10.80
N SER A 54 2.59 5.23 -10.34
CA SER A 54 3.83 5.83 -10.82
C SER A 54 4.87 5.93 -9.71
N LEU A 55 6.05 5.35 -9.92
CA LEU A 55 7.17 5.52 -9.00
C LEU A 55 7.60 6.99 -8.90
N GLN A 56 7.52 7.74 -9.99
CA GLN A 56 7.91 9.16 -9.98
C GLN A 56 6.97 9.98 -9.09
N GLU A 57 5.67 9.76 -9.20
CA GLU A 57 4.68 10.44 -8.36
C GLU A 57 4.82 10.01 -6.89
N THR A 58 5.05 8.71 -6.63
CA THR A 58 5.32 8.21 -5.26
C THR A 58 6.55 8.87 -4.64
N ARG A 59 7.61 9.06 -5.45
CA ARG A 59 8.82 9.78 -5.01
C ARG A 59 8.51 11.22 -4.64
N ALA A 60 7.72 11.94 -5.45
CA ALA A 60 7.33 13.33 -5.15
C ALA A 60 6.57 13.41 -3.83
N ALA A 61 5.60 12.52 -3.60
CA ALA A 61 4.85 12.46 -2.34
C ALA A 61 5.76 12.15 -1.14
N LEU A 62 6.69 11.21 -1.29
CA LEU A 62 7.62 10.84 -0.21
C LEU A 62 8.61 11.96 0.09
N ILE A 63 9.18 12.62 -0.92
CA ILE A 63 10.05 13.80 -0.75
C ILE A 63 9.29 14.89 -0.02
N ALA A 64 8.08 15.22 -0.47
CA ALA A 64 7.23 16.20 0.18
C ALA A 64 7.00 15.87 1.66
N ALA A 65 6.70 14.60 1.98
CA ALA A 65 6.49 14.17 3.36
C ALA A 65 7.76 14.37 4.22
N LYS A 66 8.93 13.97 3.73
CA LYS A 66 10.19 14.14 4.48
C LYS A 66 10.65 15.58 4.62
N GLU A 67 10.20 16.50 3.75
CA GLU A 67 10.55 17.92 3.86
C GLU A 67 9.65 18.71 4.84
N VAL A 68 8.38 18.30 5.00
CA VAL A 68 7.42 19.11 5.78
C VAL A 68 6.83 18.41 7.00
N SER A 69 7.15 17.14 7.23
CA SER A 69 6.65 16.35 8.38
C SER A 69 7.73 15.46 8.95
N SER A 70 7.62 15.14 10.23
CA SER A 70 8.46 14.14 10.91
C SER A 70 7.73 12.80 11.12
N LEU A 71 6.49 12.69 10.65
CA LEU A 71 5.68 11.49 10.81
C LEU A 71 6.26 10.29 10.05
N PRO A 72 6.08 9.06 10.54
CA PRO A 72 6.40 7.87 9.78
C PRO A 72 5.60 7.82 8.47
N VAL A 73 6.23 7.34 7.39
CA VAL A 73 5.62 7.26 6.06
C VAL A 73 5.62 5.83 5.55
N ILE A 74 4.43 5.34 5.25
CA ILE A 74 4.20 4.11 4.50
C ILE A 74 4.01 4.47 3.03
N ALA A 75 4.77 3.85 2.12
CA ALA A 75 4.63 4.06 0.67
C ALA A 75 4.23 2.75 -0.01
N SER A 76 3.16 2.77 -0.79
CA SER A 76 2.56 1.58 -1.40
C SER A 76 2.17 1.83 -2.85
N LEU A 77 2.59 0.93 -3.73
CA LEU A 77 2.27 0.98 -5.15
C LEU A 77 1.30 -0.13 -5.53
N THR A 78 0.59 0.09 -6.63
CA THR A 78 -0.28 -0.91 -7.24
C THR A 78 0.43 -1.55 -8.41
N PHE A 79 0.45 -2.90 -8.44
CA PHE A 79 1.06 -3.69 -9.51
C PHE A 79 0.00 -4.48 -10.25
N GLU A 80 0.14 -4.54 -11.56
CA GLU A 80 -0.71 -5.33 -12.45
C GLU A 80 -0.31 -6.82 -12.42
N SER A 81 -1.03 -7.63 -13.18
CA SER A 81 -0.83 -9.10 -13.23
C SER A 81 0.55 -9.54 -13.72
N ASP A 82 1.28 -8.67 -14.42
CA ASP A 82 2.67 -8.88 -14.86
C ASP A 82 3.73 -8.47 -13.80
N ASN A 83 3.28 -8.15 -12.59
CA ASN A 83 4.10 -7.63 -11.49
C ASN A 83 4.81 -6.29 -11.83
N LYS A 84 4.20 -5.46 -12.66
CA LYS A 84 4.68 -4.10 -12.91
C LYS A 84 3.60 -3.09 -12.57
N THR A 85 4.02 -1.89 -12.22
CA THR A 85 3.08 -0.77 -12.12
C THR A 85 2.60 -0.38 -13.52
N LEU A 86 1.52 0.41 -13.62
CA LEU A 86 1.02 0.93 -14.90
C LEU A 86 2.13 1.60 -15.75
N PHE A 87 3.11 2.22 -15.11
CA PHE A 87 4.25 2.87 -15.78
C PHE A 87 5.50 1.97 -15.88
N GLY A 88 5.35 0.66 -15.69
CA GLY A 88 6.38 -0.35 -15.96
C GLY A 88 7.43 -0.56 -14.87
N THR A 89 7.27 0.03 -13.68
CA THR A 89 8.19 -0.17 -12.56
C THR A 89 8.01 -1.55 -11.96
N ASP A 90 9.10 -2.29 -11.77
CA ASP A 90 9.10 -3.58 -11.07
C ASP A 90 9.17 -3.42 -9.54
N PRO A 91 8.79 -4.45 -8.75
CA PRO A 91 8.73 -4.36 -7.29
C PRO A 91 10.08 -4.14 -6.62
N MET A 92 11.16 -4.70 -7.15
CA MET A 92 12.50 -4.53 -6.57
C MET A 92 12.99 -3.09 -6.73
N THR A 93 12.81 -2.52 -7.91
CA THR A 93 13.14 -1.11 -8.19
C THR A 93 12.33 -0.18 -7.28
N ALA A 94 11.02 -0.42 -7.14
CA ALA A 94 10.18 0.37 -6.26
C ALA A 94 10.67 0.31 -4.81
N MET A 95 10.94 -0.88 -4.28
CA MET A 95 11.45 -1.07 -2.93
C MET A 95 12.79 -0.35 -2.72
N LEU A 96 13.77 -0.55 -3.62
CA LEU A 96 15.10 0.06 -3.51
C LEU A 96 15.03 1.59 -3.50
N VAL A 97 14.25 2.18 -4.38
CA VAL A 97 14.13 3.64 -4.50
C VAL A 97 13.44 4.24 -3.27
N LEU A 98 12.30 3.69 -2.86
CA LEU A 98 11.50 4.27 -1.79
C LEU A 98 12.15 4.09 -0.41
N GLN A 99 12.78 2.95 -0.13
CA GLN A 99 13.53 2.79 1.12
C GLN A 99 14.76 3.72 1.16
N ALA A 100 15.43 3.95 0.04
CA ALA A 100 16.56 4.88 -0.03
C ALA A 100 16.14 6.35 0.19
N LEU A 101 14.91 6.70 -0.19
CA LEU A 101 14.33 8.01 0.06
C LEU A 101 13.76 8.18 1.47
N GLY A 102 13.86 7.14 2.31
CA GLY A 102 13.49 7.22 3.73
C GLY A 102 12.04 6.86 4.03
N ALA A 103 11.37 6.08 3.21
CA ALA A 103 10.11 5.44 3.61
C ALA A 103 10.36 4.50 4.80
N ASP A 104 9.46 4.49 5.77
CA ASP A 104 9.55 3.62 6.95
C ASP A 104 9.00 2.22 6.68
N VAL A 105 8.03 2.12 5.78
CA VAL A 105 7.46 0.87 5.25
C VAL A 105 7.21 1.05 3.76
N VAL A 106 7.52 0.03 2.96
CA VAL A 106 7.19 0.02 1.52
C VAL A 106 6.41 -1.23 1.19
N GLY A 107 5.45 -1.15 0.27
CA GLY A 107 4.66 -2.31 -0.09
C GLY A 107 3.79 -2.18 -1.31
N THR A 108 2.75 -2.98 -1.32
CA THR A 108 1.77 -3.05 -2.41
C THR A 108 0.35 -3.11 -1.87
N ASN A 109 -0.57 -2.48 -2.59
CA ASN A 109 -1.99 -2.55 -2.27
C ASN A 109 -2.85 -2.56 -3.54
N CYS A 110 -4.10 -2.98 -3.40
CA CYS A 110 -5.11 -2.99 -4.45
C CYS A 110 -4.79 -3.94 -5.63
N SER A 111 -5.47 -3.76 -6.76
CA SER A 111 -5.40 -4.52 -8.03
C SER A 111 -5.80 -5.98 -7.91
N THR A 112 -5.20 -6.76 -7.03
CA THR A 112 -5.35 -8.22 -6.98
C THR A 112 -5.78 -8.75 -5.61
N GLY A 113 -6.12 -10.04 -5.56
CA GLY A 113 -6.29 -10.79 -4.32
C GLY A 113 -4.95 -11.20 -3.66
N PRO A 114 -5.01 -11.81 -2.47
CA PRO A 114 -3.80 -12.15 -1.71
C PRO A 114 -2.86 -13.12 -2.45
N ASP A 115 -3.38 -14.13 -3.09
CA ASP A 115 -2.61 -15.16 -3.80
C ASP A 115 -1.74 -14.56 -4.92
N GLN A 116 -2.33 -13.69 -5.73
CA GLN A 116 -1.66 -13.05 -6.86
C GLN A 116 -0.61 -12.02 -6.41
N MET A 117 -0.83 -11.38 -5.27
CA MET A 117 0.09 -10.38 -4.70
C MET A 117 1.40 -11.00 -4.18
N CYS A 118 1.44 -12.31 -3.91
CA CYS A 118 2.62 -13.01 -3.38
C CYS A 118 3.88 -12.83 -4.23
N GLY A 119 3.73 -12.78 -5.56
CA GLY A 119 4.85 -12.57 -6.49
C GLY A 119 5.53 -11.23 -6.29
N VAL A 120 4.75 -10.17 -6.12
CA VAL A 120 5.22 -8.81 -5.84
C VAL A 120 5.94 -8.75 -4.49
N VAL A 121 5.32 -9.29 -3.44
CA VAL A 121 5.89 -9.29 -2.08
C VAL A 121 7.22 -10.04 -2.03
N ARG A 122 7.34 -11.22 -2.68
CA ARG A 122 8.61 -11.97 -2.74
C ARG A 122 9.72 -11.17 -3.42
N GLN A 123 9.42 -10.48 -4.52
CA GLN A 123 10.40 -9.64 -5.22
C GLN A 123 10.85 -8.46 -4.33
N MET A 124 9.93 -7.75 -3.71
CA MET A 124 10.26 -6.67 -2.76
C MET A 124 11.15 -7.19 -1.62
N LYS A 125 10.78 -8.35 -1.05
CA LYS A 125 11.51 -8.93 0.09
C LYS A 125 12.96 -9.25 -0.19
N GLN A 126 13.32 -9.57 -1.43
CA GLN A 126 14.72 -9.88 -1.81
C GLN A 126 15.67 -8.70 -1.55
N VAL A 127 15.18 -7.47 -1.63
CA VAL A 127 16.00 -6.25 -1.50
C VAL A 127 15.58 -5.36 -0.32
N ALA A 128 14.52 -5.73 0.38
CA ALA A 128 13.97 -4.95 1.49
C ALA A 128 14.90 -4.96 2.71
N LYS A 129 15.22 -3.77 3.22
CA LYS A 129 15.88 -3.53 4.51
C LYS A 129 14.92 -2.99 5.57
N ILE A 130 13.71 -2.68 5.16
CA ILE A 130 12.60 -2.16 5.96
C ILE A 130 11.39 -3.09 5.85
N PRO A 131 10.36 -2.96 6.70
CA PRO A 131 9.16 -3.77 6.62
C PRO A 131 8.45 -3.69 5.26
N VAL A 132 7.83 -4.81 4.84
CA VAL A 132 7.04 -4.91 3.60
C VAL A 132 5.57 -4.95 3.94
N LEU A 133 4.78 -4.05 3.33
CA LEU A 133 3.32 -3.98 3.46
C LEU A 133 2.63 -4.76 2.33
N ALA A 134 1.56 -5.49 2.66
CA ALA A 134 0.63 -6.07 1.70
C ALA A 134 -0.83 -5.79 2.10
N LYS A 135 -1.58 -5.10 1.22
CA LYS A 135 -3.00 -4.75 1.41
C LYS A 135 -3.81 -5.15 0.16
N PRO A 136 -4.09 -6.46 -0.05
CA PRO A 136 -4.85 -6.92 -1.21
C PRO A 136 -6.33 -6.56 -1.12
N ASN A 137 -7.02 -6.70 -2.25
CA ASN A 137 -8.48 -6.69 -2.32
C ASN A 137 -9.06 -8.01 -1.76
N ALA A 138 -10.35 -8.00 -1.44
CA ALA A 138 -11.10 -9.22 -1.10
C ALA A 138 -11.42 -10.05 -2.37
N GLY A 139 -10.37 -10.50 -3.06
CA GLY A 139 -10.43 -11.14 -4.36
C GLY A 139 -10.40 -10.15 -5.53
N LEU A 140 -10.65 -10.66 -6.75
CA LEU A 140 -10.74 -9.84 -7.95
C LEU A 140 -12.08 -9.12 -8.04
N PRO A 141 -12.11 -7.88 -8.56
CA PRO A 141 -13.36 -7.17 -8.81
C PRO A 141 -14.18 -7.89 -9.89
N LYS A 142 -15.47 -8.02 -9.65
CA LYS A 142 -16.46 -8.54 -10.61
C LYS A 142 -17.58 -7.53 -10.77
N LEU A 143 -18.30 -7.58 -11.89
CA LEU A 143 -19.53 -6.81 -12.07
C LEU A 143 -20.74 -7.68 -11.72
N ASP A 144 -21.65 -7.15 -10.91
CA ASP A 144 -22.95 -7.76 -10.64
C ASP A 144 -23.92 -7.53 -11.81
N SER A 145 -25.14 -8.06 -11.69
CA SER A 145 -26.18 -7.91 -12.71
C SER A 145 -26.64 -6.46 -12.94
N GLU A 146 -26.29 -5.53 -12.04
CA GLU A 146 -26.59 -4.11 -12.13
C GLU A 146 -25.37 -3.29 -12.58
N GLY A 147 -24.25 -3.95 -12.94
CA GLY A 147 -23.01 -3.30 -13.37
C GLY A 147 -22.18 -2.66 -12.25
N ARG A 148 -22.46 -3.00 -10.99
CA ARG A 148 -21.70 -2.53 -9.84
C ARG A 148 -20.51 -3.44 -9.56
N THR A 149 -19.39 -2.86 -9.17
CA THR A 149 -18.21 -3.63 -8.75
C THR A 149 -18.47 -4.30 -7.41
N VAL A 150 -18.31 -5.63 -7.38
CA VAL A 150 -18.43 -6.47 -6.17
C VAL A 150 -17.18 -7.31 -5.96
N TYR A 151 -16.93 -7.67 -4.70
CA TYR A 151 -15.83 -8.54 -4.27
C TYR A 151 -16.44 -9.72 -3.51
N GLU A 152 -16.08 -10.94 -3.91
CA GLU A 152 -16.79 -12.15 -3.43
C GLU A 152 -15.97 -12.99 -2.44
N MET A 153 -14.71 -12.64 -2.19
CA MET A 153 -13.90 -13.39 -1.22
C MET A 153 -14.43 -13.14 0.19
N ASP A 154 -14.78 -14.20 0.89
CA ASP A 154 -15.21 -14.12 2.28
C ASP A 154 -14.02 -13.91 3.24
N ALA A 155 -14.32 -13.53 4.50
CA ALA A 155 -13.31 -13.22 5.49
C ALA A 155 -12.44 -14.42 5.90
N GLU A 156 -12.97 -15.65 5.87
CA GLU A 156 -12.23 -16.86 6.23
C GLU A 156 -11.22 -17.20 5.13
N THR A 157 -11.64 -17.19 3.88
CA THR A 157 -10.77 -17.38 2.71
C THR A 157 -9.70 -16.31 2.64
N PHE A 158 -10.10 -15.05 2.81
CA PHE A 158 -9.16 -13.92 2.84
C PHE A 158 -8.08 -14.14 3.91
N GLY A 159 -8.49 -14.42 5.15
CA GLY A 159 -7.55 -14.67 6.23
C GLY A 159 -6.59 -15.82 5.94
N ARG A 160 -7.09 -16.94 5.44
CA ARG A 160 -6.26 -18.10 5.08
C ARG A 160 -5.24 -17.76 3.98
N GLU A 161 -5.65 -17.04 2.94
CA GLU A 161 -4.76 -16.65 1.85
C GLU A 161 -3.75 -15.58 2.27
N MET A 162 -4.08 -14.74 3.23
CA MET A 162 -3.12 -13.76 3.77
C MET A 162 -1.91 -14.42 4.44
N CYS A 163 -2.00 -15.69 4.90
CA CYS A 163 -0.84 -16.44 5.36
C CYS A 163 0.23 -16.59 4.26
N LEU A 164 -0.19 -16.72 3.00
CA LEU A 164 0.75 -16.80 1.87
C LEU A 164 1.58 -15.52 1.71
N LEU A 165 0.99 -14.36 2.03
CA LEU A 165 1.71 -13.09 2.00
C LEU A 165 2.73 -12.98 3.14
N VAL A 166 2.41 -13.53 4.32
CA VAL A 166 3.37 -13.64 5.43
C VAL A 166 4.54 -14.53 5.02
N GLU A 167 4.26 -15.70 4.44
CA GLU A 167 5.28 -16.62 3.94
C GLU A 167 6.11 -15.98 2.80
N ALA A 168 5.51 -15.12 1.99
CA ALA A 168 6.20 -14.36 0.96
C ALA A 168 7.11 -13.26 1.54
N GLY A 169 6.94 -12.88 2.81
CA GLY A 169 7.79 -11.94 3.54
C GLY A 169 7.13 -10.61 3.91
N ALA A 170 5.81 -10.47 3.77
CA ALA A 170 5.09 -9.32 4.29
C ALA A 170 5.10 -9.31 5.82
N THR A 171 5.31 -8.13 6.40
CA THR A 171 5.34 -7.91 7.85
C THR A 171 4.24 -6.97 8.32
N PHE A 172 3.68 -6.18 7.42
CA PHE A 172 2.48 -5.37 7.62
C PHE A 172 1.37 -5.90 6.72
N LEU A 173 0.23 -6.18 7.31
CA LEU A 173 -0.93 -6.72 6.60
C LEU A 173 -2.13 -5.79 6.75
N GLY A 174 -2.95 -5.74 5.72
CA GLY A 174 -4.19 -5.00 5.73
C GLY A 174 -5.12 -5.44 4.62
N GLY A 175 -6.12 -4.65 4.35
CA GLY A 175 -7.05 -4.88 3.25
C GLY A 175 -7.27 -3.62 2.44
N CYS A 176 -7.67 -3.78 1.19
CA CYS A 176 -8.06 -2.70 0.28
C CYS A 176 -9.51 -2.91 -0.18
N CYS A 177 -9.80 -2.78 -1.45
CA CYS A 177 -11.17 -2.84 -1.98
C CYS A 177 -11.89 -4.14 -1.61
N GLY A 178 -13.15 -4.03 -1.24
CA GLY A 178 -14.01 -5.15 -0.84
C GLY A 178 -13.77 -5.69 0.56
N THR A 179 -12.72 -5.30 1.26
CA THR A 179 -12.47 -5.74 2.64
C THR A 179 -13.38 -5.02 3.63
N THR A 180 -13.82 -5.75 4.63
CA THR A 180 -14.68 -5.29 5.73
C THR A 180 -14.01 -5.53 7.07
N VAL A 181 -14.62 -5.04 8.14
CA VAL A 181 -14.17 -5.32 9.51
C VAL A 181 -13.98 -6.81 9.77
N LYS A 182 -14.84 -7.67 9.20
CA LYS A 182 -14.72 -9.13 9.35
C LYS A 182 -13.44 -9.68 8.72
N HIS A 183 -13.05 -9.16 7.55
CA HIS A 183 -11.79 -9.52 6.89
C HIS A 183 -10.58 -9.12 7.75
N ILE A 184 -10.59 -7.91 8.30
CA ILE A 184 -9.48 -7.45 9.16
C ILE A 184 -9.42 -8.24 10.48
N LEU A 185 -10.55 -8.58 11.08
CA LEU A 185 -10.59 -9.42 12.28
C LEU A 185 -10.03 -10.82 12.02
N SER A 186 -10.26 -11.40 10.83
CA SER A 186 -9.67 -12.70 10.47
C SER A 186 -8.14 -12.67 10.45
N LEU A 187 -7.53 -11.52 10.07
CA LEU A 187 -6.07 -11.36 10.09
C LEU A 187 -5.49 -11.38 11.50
N ILE A 188 -6.18 -10.80 12.47
CA ILE A 188 -5.72 -10.74 13.86
C ILE A 188 -5.62 -12.16 14.43
N HIS A 189 -6.58 -13.01 14.14
CA HIS A 189 -6.59 -14.40 14.63
C HIS A 189 -5.54 -15.29 13.97
N ILE A 190 -5.12 -14.98 12.75
CA ILE A 190 -4.13 -15.77 12.00
C ILE A 190 -2.70 -15.33 12.31
N SER A 191 -2.49 -14.04 12.54
CA SER A 191 -1.18 -13.47 12.85
C SER A 191 -0.79 -13.61 14.33
N GLU A 192 -1.74 -13.91 15.22
CA GLU A 192 -1.38 -14.27 16.58
C GLU A 192 -0.72 -15.67 16.56
N PRO A 193 0.57 -15.78 16.97
CA PRO A 193 1.16 -17.09 17.15
C PRO A 193 0.30 -17.81 18.20
N THR A 194 -0.25 -18.94 17.82
CA THR A 194 -0.98 -19.82 18.71
C THR A 194 -0.08 -20.05 19.94
N ARG A 195 -0.32 -19.33 21.04
CA ARG A 195 0.19 -19.73 22.34
C ARG A 195 -0.46 -21.09 22.59
N ARG A 196 0.26 -22.15 22.21
CA ARG A 196 -0.04 -23.46 22.73
C ARG A 196 0.13 -23.34 24.25
N VAL A 197 -0.99 -23.25 24.94
CA VAL A 197 -1.03 -23.53 26.36
C VAL A 197 -0.66 -25.00 26.46
N VAL A 198 0.54 -25.27 26.90
CA VAL A 198 0.97 -26.60 27.35
C VAL A 198 0.45 -26.79 28.75
#